data_d0d07f941ee8ef4f0ff0cb2a86646f7e
#
_entry.id   d0d07f941ee8ef4f0ff0cb2a86646f7e
#
_cell.length_a   1.000
_cell.length_b   1.000
_cell.length_c   1.000
_cell.angle_alpha   90.00
_cell.angle_beta   90.00
_cell.angle_gamma   90.00
#
_symmetry.space_group_name_H-M   'P 1'
#
loop_
_entity.id
_entity.type
_entity.pdbx_description
1 polymer ?
#
loop_
_entity_poly.entity_id
_entity_poly.type
_entity_poly.pdbx_seq_one_letter_code
_entity_poly.pdbx_strand_id
1 'polypeptide(L)'
;HLTHFDRHVFETFVHPSDVVEVRILKASGKSPAWGNEYARGTVSGYFDDYESFCRAVREADKALHGGIYFTLQVIDPRLIGRAFNRLKPSDLTTSDNNVVSYRWLPIDLDPVRPAGISASDTELQAALDLRKTVAEWVVSELSFPAPVQAMSGNGGHLLFRLPDLPV
;
A
#
# COMPACT_ATOMS: atom_id res chain seq x y z
N HIS A 1 -13.40 5.22 -8.40
CA HIS A 1 -13.29 4.00 -9.20
C HIS A 1 -11.93 3.97 -9.90
N LEU A 2 -11.06 3.00 -9.52
CA LEU A 2 -9.82 2.71 -10.22
C LEU A 2 -10.15 2.13 -11.60
N THR A 3 -10.36 2.99 -12.59
CA THR A 3 -10.62 2.57 -13.96
C THR A 3 -9.34 2.04 -14.65
N HIS A 4 -8.17 2.47 -14.16
CA HIS A 4 -6.86 2.00 -14.62
C HIS A 4 -5.85 2.11 -13.47
N PHE A 5 -5.44 0.97 -12.90
CA PHE A 5 -4.20 0.92 -12.13
C PHE A 5 -3.09 0.75 -13.18
N ASP A 6 -2.24 1.79 -13.31
CA ASP A 6 -1.21 1.82 -14.34
C ASP A 6 -0.12 0.79 -14.00
N ARG A 7 0.25 -0.06 -14.96
CA ARG A 7 1.36 -1.01 -14.84
C ARG A 7 2.64 -0.31 -14.41
N HIS A 8 2.92 0.87 -14.93
CA HIS A 8 4.11 1.64 -14.56
C HIS A 8 4.12 2.03 -13.08
N VAL A 9 2.96 2.41 -12.52
CA VAL A 9 2.84 2.68 -11.07
C VAL A 9 3.10 1.40 -10.27
N PHE A 10 2.54 0.26 -10.68
CA PHE A 10 2.83 -1.01 -10.01
C PHE A 10 4.32 -1.36 -10.06
N GLU A 11 4.93 -1.30 -11.23
CA GLU A 11 6.35 -1.63 -11.46
C GLU A 11 7.32 -0.65 -10.75
N THR A 12 6.84 0.54 -10.35
CA THR A 12 7.59 1.44 -9.48
C THR A 12 7.80 0.84 -8.08
N PHE A 13 6.81 0.11 -7.56
CA PHE A 13 6.83 -0.43 -6.20
C PHE A 13 7.21 -1.90 -6.12
N VAL A 14 6.89 -2.69 -7.15
CA VAL A 14 6.98 -4.15 -7.14
C VAL A 14 7.88 -4.63 -8.28
N HIS A 15 8.96 -5.31 -7.95
CA HIS A 15 9.83 -5.94 -8.95
C HIS A 15 9.23 -7.26 -9.45
N PRO A 16 9.56 -7.72 -10.66
CA PRO A 16 8.99 -8.94 -11.25
C PRO A 16 9.20 -10.22 -10.43
N SER A 17 10.19 -10.23 -9.54
CA SER A 17 10.49 -11.39 -8.68
C SER A 17 9.88 -11.30 -7.28
N ASP A 18 9.19 -10.19 -6.98
CA ASP A 18 8.65 -9.97 -5.65
C ASP A 18 7.31 -10.68 -5.47
N VAL A 19 7.03 -10.97 -4.22
CA VAL A 19 5.67 -11.26 -3.75
C VAL A 19 5.15 -10.05 -3.00
N VAL A 20 3.94 -9.64 -3.27
CA VAL A 20 3.26 -8.53 -2.60
C VAL A 20 1.99 -9.02 -1.93
N GLU A 21 1.74 -8.62 -0.69
CA GLU A 21 0.45 -8.85 -0.05
C GLU A 21 -0.52 -7.72 -0.40
N VAL A 22 -1.74 -8.08 -0.81
CA VAL A 22 -2.89 -7.17 -0.83
C VAL A 22 -3.74 -7.47 0.40
N ARG A 23 -4.10 -6.42 1.14
CA ARG A 23 -4.87 -6.52 2.37
C ARG A 23 -6.06 -5.57 2.33
N ILE A 24 -7.24 -6.11 2.65
CA ILE A 24 -8.48 -5.35 2.80
C ILE A 24 -8.86 -5.40 4.27
N LEU A 25 -8.95 -4.23 4.90
CA LEU A 25 -9.35 -4.11 6.30
C LEU A 25 -10.85 -3.90 6.41
N LYS A 26 -11.44 -4.39 7.52
CA LYS A 26 -12.87 -4.26 7.81
C LYS A 26 -13.77 -4.89 6.73
N ALA A 27 -13.28 -5.92 6.04
CA ALA A 27 -14.08 -6.69 5.11
C ALA A 27 -15.24 -7.38 5.84
N SER A 28 -16.41 -7.43 5.20
CA SER A 28 -17.60 -8.02 5.78
C SER A 28 -18.46 -8.70 4.72
N GLY A 29 -18.95 -9.88 5.05
CA GLY A 29 -19.85 -10.63 4.17
C GLY A 29 -19.16 -11.44 3.09
N LYS A 30 -19.96 -11.90 2.13
CA LYS A 30 -19.49 -12.67 0.96
C LYS A 30 -19.24 -11.74 -0.21
N SER A 31 -18.17 -12.00 -0.97
CA SER A 31 -17.89 -11.28 -2.22
C SER A 31 -17.17 -12.19 -3.22
N PRO A 32 -17.46 -12.02 -4.52
CA PRO A 32 -16.66 -12.67 -5.57
C PRO A 32 -15.18 -12.34 -5.50
N ALA A 33 -14.82 -11.15 -5.01
CA ALA A 33 -13.44 -10.69 -4.84
C ALA A 33 -12.59 -11.65 -3.98
N TRP A 34 -13.19 -12.36 -3.04
CA TRP A 34 -12.53 -13.36 -2.20
C TRP A 34 -13.26 -14.73 -2.22
N GLY A 35 -13.68 -15.14 -3.43
CA GLY A 35 -14.19 -16.50 -3.67
C GLY A 35 -15.55 -16.79 -3.04
N ASN A 36 -16.36 -15.79 -2.72
CA ASN A 36 -17.64 -15.90 -2.03
C ASN A 36 -17.55 -16.55 -0.62
N GLU A 37 -16.36 -16.63 -0.03
CA GLU A 37 -16.20 -16.98 1.37
C GLU A 37 -16.76 -15.86 2.27
N TYR A 38 -17.18 -16.19 3.49
CA TYR A 38 -17.65 -15.18 4.43
C TYR A 38 -16.46 -14.51 5.13
N ALA A 39 -16.30 -13.21 4.93
CA ALA A 39 -15.28 -12.41 5.62
C ALA A 39 -15.89 -11.66 6.82
N ARG A 40 -15.09 -11.55 7.89
CA ARG A 40 -15.34 -10.70 9.04
C ARG A 40 -14.00 -10.18 9.57
N GLY A 41 -13.57 -9.00 9.09
CA GLY A 41 -12.32 -8.39 9.51
C GLY A 41 -11.34 -8.20 8.38
N THR A 42 -10.37 -9.10 8.21
CA THR A 42 -9.34 -8.96 7.19
C THR A 42 -9.51 -9.98 6.06
N VAL A 43 -9.31 -9.48 4.84
CA VAL A 43 -9.10 -10.31 3.65
C VAL A 43 -7.68 -10.05 3.17
N SER A 44 -6.94 -11.11 2.84
CA SER A 44 -5.54 -11.01 2.41
C SER A 44 -5.27 -11.97 1.25
N GLY A 45 -4.30 -11.60 0.41
CA GLY A 45 -3.80 -12.45 -0.67
C GLY A 45 -2.41 -12.04 -1.09
N TYR A 46 -1.67 -12.98 -1.65
CA TYR A 46 -0.27 -12.78 -2.05
C TYR A 46 -0.14 -12.97 -3.55
N PHE A 47 0.57 -12.05 -4.19
CA PHE A 47 0.62 -11.92 -5.64
C PHE A 47 2.07 -11.83 -6.12
N ASP A 48 2.40 -12.56 -7.17
CA ASP A 48 3.69 -12.52 -7.88
C ASP A 48 3.52 -12.13 -9.36
N ASP A 49 2.28 -11.84 -9.79
CA ASP A 49 2.00 -11.35 -11.13
C ASP A 49 1.03 -10.15 -11.14
N TYR A 50 1.30 -9.23 -12.06
CA TYR A 50 0.56 -7.98 -12.22
C TYR A 50 -0.93 -8.20 -12.55
N GLU A 51 -1.25 -9.15 -13.43
CA GLU A 51 -2.62 -9.34 -13.93
C GLU A 51 -3.54 -9.87 -12.82
N SER A 52 -3.05 -10.83 -12.02
CA SER A 52 -3.77 -11.36 -10.87
C SER A 52 -3.93 -10.30 -9.78
N PHE A 53 -2.88 -9.53 -9.50
CA PHE A 53 -2.95 -8.39 -8.58
C PHE A 53 -4.02 -7.39 -9.01
N CYS A 54 -3.95 -6.89 -10.25
CA CYS A 54 -4.90 -5.90 -10.75
C CYS A 54 -6.34 -6.40 -10.76
N ARG A 55 -6.55 -7.65 -11.15
CA ARG A 55 -7.89 -8.28 -11.12
C ARG A 55 -8.43 -8.30 -9.68
N ALA A 56 -7.63 -8.76 -8.73
CA ALA A 56 -8.03 -8.85 -7.32
C ALA A 56 -8.35 -7.47 -6.74
N VAL A 57 -7.50 -6.46 -7.00
CA VAL A 57 -7.71 -5.08 -6.51
C VAL A 57 -8.98 -4.47 -7.13
N ARG A 58 -9.20 -4.62 -8.43
CA ARG A 58 -10.41 -4.12 -9.10
C ARG A 58 -11.69 -4.75 -8.58
N GLU A 59 -11.70 -6.05 -8.35
CA GLU A 59 -12.87 -6.74 -7.79
C GLU A 59 -13.11 -6.34 -6.33
N ALA A 60 -12.05 -6.14 -5.56
CA ALA A 60 -12.14 -5.66 -4.18
C ALA A 60 -12.66 -4.21 -4.10
N ASP A 61 -12.22 -3.33 -5.01
CA ASP A 61 -12.68 -1.93 -5.09
C ASP A 61 -14.19 -1.84 -5.39
N LYS A 62 -14.70 -2.70 -6.25
CA LYS A 62 -16.15 -2.80 -6.51
C LYS A 62 -16.95 -3.24 -5.28
N ALA A 63 -16.36 -4.03 -4.41
CA ALA A 63 -16.99 -4.53 -3.21
C ALA A 63 -17.12 -3.50 -2.09
N LEU A 64 -16.43 -2.36 -2.15
CA LEU A 64 -16.52 -1.16 -1.30
C LEU A 64 -16.49 -1.42 0.22
N HIS A 65 -15.61 -2.29 0.70
CA HIS A 65 -15.65 -2.71 2.12
C HIS A 65 -14.56 -2.12 3.02
N GLY A 66 -13.75 -1.22 2.55
CA GLY A 66 -12.70 -0.61 3.36
C GLY A 66 -11.48 -0.25 2.52
N GLY A 67 -10.40 0.17 3.18
CA GLY A 67 -9.15 0.48 2.49
C GLY A 67 -8.52 -0.78 1.92
N ILE A 68 -8.00 -0.67 0.69
CA ILE A 68 -7.16 -1.68 0.04
C ILE A 68 -5.73 -1.23 0.19
N TYR A 69 -4.91 -2.08 0.77
CA TYR A 69 -3.50 -1.81 1.06
C TYR A 69 -2.62 -2.87 0.41
N PHE A 70 -1.39 -2.54 0.14
CA PHE A 70 -0.38 -3.52 -0.26
C PHE A 70 0.94 -3.27 0.46
N THR A 71 1.78 -4.31 0.58
CA THR A 71 3.08 -4.21 1.24
C THR A 71 4.06 -3.44 0.37
N LEU A 72 4.73 -2.44 0.96
CA LEU A 72 5.78 -1.66 0.28
C LEU A 72 7.15 -2.31 0.38
N GLN A 73 7.41 -3.00 1.49
CA GLN A 73 8.71 -3.63 1.74
C GLN A 73 8.79 -5.01 1.07
N VAL A 74 10.00 -5.48 0.85
CA VAL A 74 10.23 -6.83 0.32
C VAL A 74 9.90 -7.84 1.41
N ILE A 75 8.95 -8.72 1.12
CA ILE A 75 8.51 -9.76 2.06
C ILE A 75 9.01 -11.14 1.62
N ASP A 76 9.03 -12.08 2.55
CA ASP A 76 9.41 -13.47 2.28
C ASP A 76 8.55 -14.06 1.15
N PRO A 77 9.11 -14.42 -0.01
CA PRO A 77 8.34 -14.92 -1.15
C PRO A 77 7.59 -16.22 -0.85
N ARG A 78 7.98 -16.99 0.18
CA ARG A 78 7.27 -18.20 0.60
C ARG A 78 5.86 -17.92 1.11
N LEU A 79 5.57 -16.67 1.50
CA LEU A 79 4.25 -16.25 1.94
C LEU A 79 3.16 -16.41 0.87
N ILE A 80 3.54 -16.45 -0.39
CA ILE A 80 2.59 -16.70 -1.49
C ILE A 80 1.80 -18.00 -1.32
N GLY A 81 2.37 -18.99 -0.63
CA GLY A 81 1.69 -20.23 -0.30
C GLY A 81 0.47 -20.08 0.61
N ARG A 82 0.32 -18.93 1.31
CA ARG A 82 -0.86 -18.66 2.14
C ARG A 82 -2.13 -18.42 1.32
N ALA A 83 -2.00 -17.69 0.19
CA ALA A 83 -3.10 -17.40 -0.74
C ALA A 83 -2.54 -17.02 -2.11
N PHE A 84 -2.22 -18.01 -2.94
CA PHE A 84 -1.54 -17.84 -4.23
C PHE A 84 -2.43 -17.09 -5.23
N ASN A 85 -2.02 -15.88 -5.62
CA ASN A 85 -2.65 -15.03 -6.63
C ASN A 85 -4.18 -14.87 -6.47
N ARG A 86 -4.65 -14.86 -5.24
CA ARG A 86 -6.06 -14.65 -4.91
C ARG A 86 -6.23 -14.02 -3.53
N LEU A 87 -7.37 -13.39 -3.33
CA LEU A 87 -7.82 -12.92 -2.02
C LEU A 87 -8.62 -14.01 -1.30
N LYS A 88 -8.51 -14.06 0.03
CA LYS A 88 -9.37 -14.87 0.90
C LYS A 88 -9.48 -14.23 2.29
N PRO A 89 -10.54 -14.54 3.07
CA PRO A 89 -10.58 -14.20 4.49
C PRO A 89 -9.38 -14.81 5.22
N SER A 90 -8.68 -14.01 6.04
CA SER A 90 -7.46 -14.47 6.70
C SER A 90 -7.16 -13.68 7.97
N ASP A 91 -6.84 -14.41 9.04
CA ASP A 91 -6.27 -13.86 10.26
C ASP A 91 -4.72 -13.82 10.22
N LEU A 92 -4.12 -14.52 9.24
CA LEU A 92 -2.67 -14.56 9.03
C LEU A 92 -2.27 -13.62 7.90
N THR A 93 -1.72 -12.48 8.27
CA THR A 93 -1.19 -11.47 7.35
C THR A 93 0.33 -11.34 7.51
N THR A 94 0.97 -10.59 6.63
CA THR A 94 2.39 -10.23 6.78
C THR A 94 2.57 -9.43 8.07
N SER A 95 3.61 -9.78 8.82
CA SER A 95 4.11 -9.06 9.99
C SER A 95 5.54 -8.60 9.75
N ASP A 96 6.11 -7.80 10.65
CA ASP A 96 7.48 -7.29 10.55
C ASP A 96 8.51 -8.42 10.39
N ASN A 97 8.31 -9.55 11.08
CA ASN A 97 9.16 -10.74 10.96
C ASN A 97 9.15 -11.40 9.56
N ASN A 98 8.25 -10.98 8.70
CA ASN A 98 8.17 -11.48 7.33
C ASN A 98 8.82 -10.52 6.31
N VAL A 99 9.25 -9.34 6.75
CA VAL A 99 10.02 -8.40 5.93
C VAL A 99 11.45 -8.92 5.83
N VAL A 100 11.96 -9.04 4.61
CA VAL A 100 13.33 -9.52 4.35
C VAL A 100 14.27 -8.41 3.89
N SER A 101 13.69 -7.29 3.42
CA SER A 101 14.46 -6.13 3.02
C SER A 101 13.60 -4.85 3.05
N TYR A 102 14.23 -3.76 3.50
CA TYR A 102 13.64 -2.42 3.40
C TYR A 102 13.99 -1.81 2.05
N ARG A 103 12.96 -1.54 1.25
CA ARG A 103 13.07 -0.94 -0.09
C ARG A 103 12.63 0.51 -0.12
N TRP A 104 11.73 0.89 0.75
CA TRP A 104 11.16 2.21 0.79
C TRP A 104 11.25 2.83 2.18
N LEU A 105 11.63 4.09 2.24
CA LEU A 105 11.48 4.93 3.43
C LEU A 105 10.21 5.76 3.25
N PRO A 106 9.10 5.40 3.91
CA PRO A 106 7.90 6.20 3.89
C PRO A 106 7.99 7.32 4.92
N ILE A 107 7.55 8.53 4.54
CA ILE A 107 7.30 9.64 5.44
C ILE A 107 5.85 10.06 5.24
N ASP A 108 5.09 10.02 6.32
CA ASP A 108 3.68 10.42 6.38
C ASP A 108 3.55 11.77 7.07
N LEU A 109 2.86 12.70 6.42
CA LEU A 109 2.73 14.10 6.83
C LEU A 109 1.24 14.45 6.92
N ASP A 110 0.66 14.15 8.07
CA ASP A 110 -0.74 14.44 8.38
C ASP A 110 -0.86 15.69 9.28
N PRO A 111 -1.87 16.54 9.07
CA PRO A 111 -2.17 17.62 10.00
C PRO A 111 -2.67 17.06 11.35
N VAL A 112 -2.38 17.81 12.42
CA VAL A 112 -2.93 17.48 13.75
C VAL A 112 -4.43 17.77 13.76
N ARG A 113 -5.25 16.73 13.90
CA ARG A 113 -6.73 16.83 13.86
C ARG A 113 -7.39 15.75 14.71
N PRO A 114 -8.66 15.93 15.14
CA PRO A 114 -9.41 14.90 15.85
C PRO A 114 -9.59 13.64 14.99
N ALA A 115 -9.56 12.48 15.63
CA ALA A 115 -9.78 11.20 14.94
C ALA A 115 -11.17 11.16 14.26
N GLY A 116 -11.21 10.65 13.03
CA GLY A 116 -12.44 10.50 12.26
C GLY A 116 -12.95 11.77 11.56
N ILE A 117 -12.23 12.88 11.67
CA ILE A 117 -12.54 14.13 10.93
C ILE A 117 -11.54 14.27 9.78
N SER A 118 -12.03 14.53 8.58
CA SER A 118 -11.18 14.82 7.43
C SER A 118 -10.47 16.17 7.58
N ALA A 119 -9.30 16.30 6.99
CA ALA A 119 -8.60 17.58 6.91
C ALA A 119 -9.45 18.62 6.15
N SER A 120 -9.43 19.85 6.60
CA SER A 120 -9.89 20.97 5.79
C SER A 120 -8.92 21.25 4.63
N ASP A 121 -9.37 21.99 3.63
CA ASP A 121 -8.51 22.34 2.48
C ASP A 121 -7.24 23.09 2.93
N THR A 122 -7.35 23.95 3.94
CA THR A 122 -6.21 24.68 4.51
C THR A 122 -5.21 23.75 5.20
N GLU A 123 -5.70 22.80 6.00
CA GLU A 123 -4.86 21.82 6.67
C GLU A 123 -4.19 20.87 5.67
N LEU A 124 -4.92 20.41 4.66
CA LEU A 124 -4.37 19.61 3.59
C LEU A 124 -3.28 20.38 2.84
N GLN A 125 -3.53 21.63 2.46
CA GLN A 125 -2.54 22.45 1.75
C GLN A 125 -1.28 22.63 2.60
N ALA A 126 -1.39 22.91 3.90
CA ALA A 126 -0.25 23.04 4.79
C ALA A 126 0.58 21.72 4.86
N ALA A 127 -0.07 20.57 4.90
CA ALA A 127 0.59 19.26 4.86
C ALA A 127 1.33 19.03 3.52
N LEU A 128 0.73 19.45 2.40
CA LEU A 128 1.37 19.34 1.08
C LEU A 128 2.56 20.30 0.92
N ASP A 129 2.49 21.50 1.48
CA ASP A 129 3.60 22.46 1.49
C ASP A 129 4.76 21.94 2.35
N LEU A 130 4.45 21.38 3.53
CA LEU A 130 5.45 20.71 4.37
C LEU A 130 6.07 19.52 3.66
N ARG A 131 5.28 18.70 2.96
CA ARG A 131 5.77 17.59 2.15
C ARG A 131 6.81 18.05 1.13
N LYS A 132 6.55 19.14 0.44
CA LYS A 132 7.49 19.71 -0.53
C LYS A 132 8.80 20.13 0.16
N THR A 133 8.70 20.86 1.27
CA THR A 133 9.87 21.31 2.05
C THR A 133 10.70 20.12 2.54
N VAL A 134 10.07 19.09 3.08
CA VAL A 134 10.76 17.87 3.55
C VAL A 134 11.42 17.14 2.37
N ALA A 135 10.73 17.02 1.23
CA ALA A 135 11.30 16.37 0.05
C ALA A 135 12.55 17.12 -0.44
N GLU A 136 12.49 18.43 -0.57
CA GLU A 136 13.61 19.26 -0.98
C GLU A 136 14.79 19.14 -0.01
N TRP A 137 14.53 19.18 1.29
CA TRP A 137 15.57 19.04 2.31
C TRP A 137 16.24 17.65 2.28
N VAL A 138 15.49 16.57 2.20
CA VAL A 138 16.04 15.20 2.16
C VAL A 138 16.89 15.00 0.90
N VAL A 139 16.47 15.54 -0.24
CA VAL A 139 17.21 15.43 -1.49
C VAL A 139 18.51 16.27 -1.43
N SER A 140 18.44 17.52 -0.95
CA SER A 140 19.59 18.43 -0.94
C SER A 140 20.62 18.08 0.15
N GLU A 141 20.15 17.82 1.38
CA GLU A 141 21.05 17.66 2.53
C GLU A 141 21.49 16.22 2.75
N LEU A 142 20.64 15.24 2.40
CA LEU A 142 20.94 13.82 2.60
C LEU A 142 21.28 13.09 1.31
N SER A 143 21.27 13.77 0.17
CA SER A 143 21.58 13.20 -1.14
C SER A 143 20.70 11.99 -1.53
N PHE A 144 19.47 11.96 -1.05
CA PHE A 144 18.50 10.94 -1.47
C PHE A 144 18.03 11.19 -2.90
N PRO A 145 17.63 10.15 -3.64
CA PRO A 145 16.93 10.33 -4.91
C PRO A 145 15.59 11.04 -4.69
N ALA A 146 15.06 11.64 -5.75
CA ALA A 146 13.72 12.24 -5.68
C ALA A 146 12.67 11.20 -5.26
N PRO A 147 11.79 11.52 -4.30
CA PRO A 147 10.79 10.58 -3.80
C PRO A 147 9.58 10.46 -4.73
N VAL A 148 8.90 9.33 -4.65
CA VAL A 148 7.50 9.27 -5.09
C VAL A 148 6.67 10.10 -4.11
N GLN A 149 5.82 10.96 -4.63
CA GLN A 149 4.94 11.82 -3.86
C GLN A 149 3.49 11.38 -4.03
N ALA A 150 2.80 11.19 -2.92
CA ALA A 150 1.40 10.80 -2.91
C ALA A 150 0.58 11.69 -1.96
N MET A 151 -0.73 11.58 -2.06
CA MET A 151 -1.70 12.30 -1.23
C MET A 151 -2.81 11.35 -0.81
N SER A 152 -3.11 11.31 0.49
CA SER A 152 -4.18 10.46 1.05
C SER A 152 -5.56 11.12 1.02
N GLY A 153 -5.65 12.39 0.64
CA GLY A 153 -6.84 13.22 0.80
C GLY A 153 -6.89 13.97 2.13
N ASN A 154 -6.09 13.57 3.11
CA ASN A 154 -5.95 14.24 4.41
C ASN A 154 -4.55 14.80 4.63
N GLY A 155 -3.53 14.21 4.00
CA GLY A 155 -2.13 14.57 4.15
C GLY A 155 -1.30 14.18 2.95
N GLY A 156 0.01 14.32 3.05
CA GLY A 156 0.97 14.03 2.01
C GLY A 156 1.93 12.91 2.39
N HIS A 157 2.27 12.06 1.44
CA HIS A 157 3.26 10.99 1.63
C HIS A 157 4.49 11.23 0.76
N LEU A 158 5.65 10.87 1.28
CA LEU A 158 6.91 10.75 0.55
C LEU A 158 7.40 9.31 0.65
N LEU A 159 7.80 8.74 -0.47
CA LEU A 159 8.36 7.39 -0.51
C LEU A 159 9.73 7.48 -1.19
N PHE A 160 10.79 7.39 -0.39
CA PHE A 160 12.16 7.42 -0.87
C PHE A 160 12.64 6.00 -1.16
N ARG A 161 13.19 5.79 -2.36
CA ARG A 161 13.77 4.51 -2.76
C ARG A 161 15.08 4.26 -2.03
N LEU A 162 15.19 3.12 -1.36
CA LEU A 162 16.40 2.62 -0.70
C LEU A 162 17.08 1.55 -1.56
N PRO A 163 18.40 1.34 -1.40
CA PRO A 163 19.09 0.20 -2.02
C PRO A 163 18.78 -1.06 -1.22
N ASP A 164 17.63 -1.69 -1.42
CA ASP A 164 17.17 -2.92 -0.74
C ASP A 164 18.01 -3.36 0.47
N LEU A 165 17.79 -2.70 1.62
CA LEU A 165 18.55 -2.93 2.85
C LEU A 165 18.06 -4.21 3.54
N PRO A 166 18.90 -5.24 3.77
CA PRO A 166 18.48 -6.44 4.48
C PRO A 166 18.08 -6.13 5.92
N VAL A 167 17.10 -6.90 6.44
CA VAL A 167 16.64 -6.84 7.84
C VAL A 167 17.53 -7.66 8.75
#